data_f17458c13665cb1975cef032cf504c4a
#
_entry.id   f17458c13665cb1975cef032cf504c4a
#
_cell.length_a   1.000
_cell.length_b   1.000
_cell.length_c   1.000
_cell.angle_alpha   90.00
_cell.angle_beta   90.00
_cell.angle_gamma   90.00
#
_symmetry.space_group_name_H-M   'P 1'
#
loop_
_entity.id
_entity.type
_entity.pdbx_description
1 polymer ?
#
loop_
_entity_poly.entity_id
_entity_poly.type
_entity_poly.pdbx_seq_one_letter_code
_entity_poly.pdbx_strand_id
1 'polypeptide(L)'
;MSPTRELAQQIDQQMEGFSYFLPASSVAVYGGNDGVRFEQEKKGLTLGADVVIATPGRLISHLSLGYVDLSKVSFFILDEADRMLDMGFSDDIMQIVKYLPKERQTIMFSATMPAKIQQLAKTILNNPVEIKLAVSKPAEKIIQTAYICYERQKLGIIQSLFQDQTPERVIIFASSKLKVKEVTQAFKRMKLNVGEMHSDLEQSQREQIMREFKSGRINILIATDIV
;
A
#
# COMPACT_ATOMS: atom_id res chain seq x y z
N MET A 1 -6.80 5.84 7.12
CA MET A 1 -5.41 5.38 7.28
C MET A 1 -5.15 4.21 6.34
N SER A 2 -3.94 4.11 5.79
CA SER A 2 -3.52 3.07 4.84
C SER A 2 -2.13 2.52 5.23
N PRO A 3 -1.81 1.25 4.89
CA PRO A 3 -0.53 0.63 5.27
C PRO A 3 0.67 1.20 4.54
N THR A 4 0.50 1.66 3.31
CA THR A 4 1.59 2.06 2.43
C THR A 4 1.43 3.49 1.91
N ARG A 5 2.57 4.09 1.53
CA ARG A 5 2.60 5.42 0.90
C ARG A 5 1.89 5.43 -0.44
N GLU A 6 2.04 4.36 -1.20
CA GLU A 6 1.46 4.17 -2.52
C GLU A 6 -0.07 4.18 -2.45
N LEU A 7 -0.65 3.46 -1.48
CA LEU A 7 -2.11 3.48 -1.27
C LEU A 7 -2.57 4.85 -0.78
N ALA A 8 -1.82 5.50 0.12
CA ALA A 8 -2.13 6.86 0.55
C ALA A 8 -2.14 7.85 -0.62
N GLN A 9 -1.17 7.75 -1.54
CA GLN A 9 -1.13 8.57 -2.76
C GLN A 9 -2.31 8.29 -3.69
N GLN A 10 -2.70 7.02 -3.86
CA GLN A 10 -3.86 6.66 -4.68
C GLN A 10 -5.15 7.24 -4.11
N ILE A 11 -5.33 7.16 -2.79
CA ILE A 11 -6.50 7.75 -2.11
C ILE A 11 -6.48 9.27 -2.27
N ASP A 12 -5.33 9.92 -2.11
CA ASP A 12 -5.18 11.37 -2.26
C ASP A 12 -5.56 11.83 -3.68
N GLN A 13 -5.06 11.16 -4.70
CA GLN A 13 -5.42 11.42 -6.09
C GLN A 13 -6.93 11.26 -6.36
N GLN A 14 -7.58 10.27 -5.73
CA GLN A 14 -9.03 10.11 -5.85
C GLN A 14 -9.77 11.25 -5.12
N MET A 15 -9.27 11.65 -3.95
CA MET A 15 -9.84 12.77 -3.18
C MET A 15 -9.74 14.10 -3.93
N GLU A 16 -8.64 14.37 -4.63
CA GLU A 16 -8.53 15.55 -5.52
C GLU A 16 -9.66 15.58 -6.56
N GLY A 17 -9.97 14.42 -7.15
CA GLY A 17 -11.08 14.31 -8.11
C GLY A 17 -12.45 14.52 -7.45
N PHE A 18 -12.69 13.92 -6.30
CA PHE A 18 -13.98 14.05 -5.59
C PHE A 18 -14.21 15.44 -5.00
N SER A 19 -13.17 16.10 -4.52
CA SER A 19 -13.25 17.43 -3.91
C SER A 19 -13.24 18.58 -4.91
N TYR A 20 -13.04 18.32 -6.20
CA TYR A 20 -12.85 19.37 -7.22
C TYR A 20 -13.96 20.44 -7.22
N PHE A 21 -15.21 20.02 -6.99
CA PHE A 21 -16.37 20.92 -6.92
C PHE A 21 -16.92 21.12 -5.50
N LEU A 22 -16.21 20.64 -4.47
CA LEU A 22 -16.64 20.70 -3.08
C LEU A 22 -15.69 21.57 -2.27
N PRO A 23 -16.16 22.33 -1.29
CA PRO A 23 -15.31 23.11 -0.39
C PRO A 23 -14.67 22.19 0.69
N ALA A 24 -14.11 21.06 0.27
CA ALA A 24 -13.47 20.09 1.16
C ALA A 24 -11.96 20.03 0.88
N SER A 25 -11.18 20.17 1.93
CA SER A 25 -9.72 20.11 1.88
C SER A 25 -9.20 18.73 2.28
N SER A 26 -8.17 18.25 1.59
CA SER A 26 -7.47 17.02 1.97
C SER A 26 -5.98 17.28 2.22
N VAL A 27 -5.38 16.47 3.09
CA VAL A 27 -3.95 16.44 3.30
C VAL A 27 -3.45 14.99 3.36
N ALA A 28 -2.43 14.70 2.56
CA ALA A 28 -1.78 13.40 2.54
C ALA A 28 -0.52 13.41 3.42
N VAL A 29 -0.48 12.50 4.42
CA VAL A 29 0.51 12.41 5.49
C VAL A 29 1.14 11.02 5.47
N TYR A 30 2.11 10.79 4.59
CA TYR A 30 2.66 9.45 4.42
C TYR A 30 4.20 9.38 4.43
N GLY A 31 4.86 10.49 4.72
CA GLY A 31 6.30 10.52 4.87
C GLY A 31 7.07 10.43 3.54
N GLY A 32 8.30 10.73 3.63
CA GLY A 32 9.37 10.77 2.63
C GLY A 32 10.55 11.43 3.32
N ASN A 33 11.74 11.35 2.77
CA ASN A 33 12.94 11.98 3.35
C ASN A 33 13.01 13.49 3.03
N ASP A 34 11.90 14.09 2.64
CA ASP A 34 11.84 15.47 2.19
C ASP A 34 11.28 16.38 3.30
N GLY A 35 12.12 17.29 3.81
CA GLY A 35 11.74 18.29 4.81
C GLY A 35 10.67 19.26 4.31
N VAL A 36 10.65 19.57 3.01
CA VAL A 36 9.64 20.45 2.39
C VAL A 36 8.26 19.80 2.53
N ARG A 37 8.15 18.51 2.27
CA ARG A 37 6.90 17.78 2.42
C ARG A 37 6.42 17.74 3.87
N PHE A 38 7.34 17.60 4.83
CA PHE A 38 6.98 17.64 6.25
C PHE A 38 6.30 18.96 6.63
N GLU A 39 6.83 20.08 6.16
CA GLU A 39 6.23 21.39 6.44
C GLU A 39 4.89 21.60 5.73
N GLN A 40 4.70 21.03 4.54
CA GLN A 40 3.40 21.02 3.85
C GLN A 40 2.35 20.19 4.61
N GLU A 41 2.72 18.98 5.04
CA GLU A 41 1.87 18.12 5.87
C GLU A 41 1.50 18.83 7.18
N LYS A 42 2.48 19.43 7.87
CA LYS A 42 2.28 20.20 9.08
C LYS A 42 1.31 21.36 8.86
N LYS A 43 1.49 22.12 7.78
CA LYS A 43 0.59 23.23 7.44
C LYS A 43 -0.84 22.75 7.24
N GLY A 44 -1.06 21.69 6.46
CA GLY A 44 -2.40 21.13 6.22
C GLY A 44 -3.06 20.63 7.51
N LEU A 45 -2.31 19.91 8.35
CA LEU A 45 -2.79 19.43 9.65
C LEU A 45 -3.13 20.58 10.62
N THR A 46 -2.30 21.62 10.67
CA THR A 46 -2.51 22.76 11.57
C THR A 46 -3.69 23.63 11.10
N LEU A 47 -3.91 23.75 9.80
CA LEU A 47 -5.06 24.47 9.25
C LEU A 47 -6.39 23.73 9.42
N GLY A 48 -6.35 22.44 9.77
CA GLY A 48 -7.54 21.63 10.01
C GLY A 48 -8.17 21.13 8.72
N ALA A 49 -7.41 20.35 7.93
CA ALA A 49 -7.94 19.71 6.73
C ALA A 49 -9.15 18.81 7.07
N ASP A 50 -10.17 18.83 6.18
CA ASP A 50 -11.39 18.04 6.35
C ASP A 50 -11.12 16.54 6.22
N VAL A 51 -10.16 16.15 5.38
CA VAL A 51 -9.75 14.75 5.18
C VAL A 51 -8.25 14.60 5.36
N VAL A 52 -7.84 13.74 6.28
CA VAL A 52 -6.43 13.39 6.52
C VAL A 52 -6.20 11.96 6.03
N ILE A 53 -5.36 11.81 5.01
CA ILE A 53 -4.96 10.52 4.44
C ILE A 53 -3.57 10.20 4.97
N ALA A 54 -3.43 9.14 5.79
CA ALA A 54 -2.18 8.96 6.51
C ALA A 54 -1.69 7.51 6.55
N THR A 55 -0.36 7.34 6.57
CA THR A 55 0.28 6.12 7.07
C THR A 55 0.52 6.25 8.58
N PRO A 56 0.44 5.15 9.37
CA PRO A 56 0.48 5.21 10.82
C PRO A 56 1.71 5.95 11.39
N GLY A 57 2.90 5.52 11.05
CA GLY A 57 4.13 6.08 11.62
C GLY A 57 4.33 7.56 11.33
N ARG A 58 3.94 8.05 10.12
CA ARG A 58 4.06 9.48 9.79
C ARG A 58 3.06 10.33 10.56
N LEU A 59 1.83 9.86 10.71
CA LEU A 59 0.83 10.57 11.51
C LEU A 59 1.26 10.65 12.99
N ILE A 60 1.80 9.57 13.55
CA ILE A 60 2.34 9.58 14.91
C ILE A 60 3.46 10.60 15.07
N SER A 61 4.34 10.74 14.08
CA SER A 61 5.40 11.75 14.11
C SER A 61 4.84 13.17 14.26
N HIS A 62 3.76 13.47 13.53
CA HIS A 62 3.08 14.76 13.65
C HIS A 62 2.31 14.92 14.99
N LEU A 63 1.63 13.88 15.45
CA LEU A 63 0.91 13.89 16.73
C LEU A 63 1.86 14.09 17.92
N SER A 64 3.04 13.47 17.86
CA SER A 64 4.06 13.59 18.93
C SER A 64 4.60 15.00 19.09
N LEU A 65 4.49 15.85 18.07
CA LEU A 65 4.88 17.26 18.11
C LEU A 65 3.79 18.18 18.71
N GLY A 66 2.60 17.66 18.99
CA GLY A 66 1.56 18.31 19.79
C GLY A 66 0.74 19.40 19.11
N TYR A 67 0.89 19.63 17.81
CA TYR A 67 0.12 20.66 17.07
C TYR A 67 -1.09 20.09 16.30
N VAL A 68 -1.25 18.77 16.28
CA VAL A 68 -2.37 18.12 15.55
C VAL A 68 -3.52 17.91 16.51
N ASP A 69 -4.67 18.45 16.18
CA ASP A 69 -5.92 18.23 16.92
C ASP A 69 -6.86 17.29 16.14
N LEU A 70 -7.06 16.08 16.68
CA LEU A 70 -7.99 15.09 16.14
C LEU A 70 -9.32 15.01 16.92
N SER A 71 -9.56 15.91 17.85
CA SER A 71 -10.74 15.87 18.74
C SER A 71 -12.08 16.00 18.04
N LYS A 72 -12.10 16.52 16.81
CA LYS A 72 -13.30 16.72 15.98
C LYS A 72 -13.47 15.68 14.86
N VAL A 73 -12.65 14.64 14.86
CA VAL A 73 -12.75 13.58 13.84
C VAL A 73 -14.05 12.82 13.98
N SER A 74 -14.92 12.91 13.00
CA SER A 74 -16.23 12.22 12.96
C SER A 74 -16.12 10.81 12.38
N PHE A 75 -15.16 10.59 11.46
CA PHE A 75 -14.96 9.31 10.78
C PHE A 75 -13.51 8.87 10.90
N PHE A 76 -13.30 7.65 11.35
CA PHE A 76 -11.98 7.00 11.36
C PHE A 76 -12.03 5.77 10.47
N ILE A 77 -11.25 5.77 9.39
CA ILE A 77 -11.28 4.71 8.37
C ILE A 77 -9.92 4.03 8.34
N LEU A 78 -9.93 2.69 8.49
CA LEU A 78 -8.77 1.82 8.29
C LEU A 78 -8.96 1.06 7.00
N ASP A 79 -8.06 1.26 6.04
CA ASP A 79 -8.05 0.54 4.78
C ASP A 79 -6.90 -0.47 4.75
N GLU A 80 -7.13 -1.66 4.21
CA GLU A 80 -6.20 -2.80 4.27
C GLU A 80 -5.70 -3.10 5.71
N ALA A 81 -6.64 -3.22 6.66
CA ALA A 81 -6.29 -3.39 8.07
C ALA A 81 -5.45 -4.65 8.34
N ASP A 82 -5.70 -5.75 7.62
CA ASP A 82 -4.88 -6.96 7.69
C ASP A 82 -3.42 -6.68 7.30
N ARG A 83 -3.20 -5.95 6.22
CA ARG A 83 -1.86 -5.56 5.79
C ARG A 83 -1.17 -4.64 6.81
N MET A 84 -1.90 -3.71 7.43
CA MET A 84 -1.33 -2.89 8.49
C MET A 84 -0.85 -3.74 9.68
N LEU A 85 -1.61 -4.76 10.07
CA LEU A 85 -1.18 -5.65 11.14
C LEU A 85 0.01 -6.55 10.75
N ASP A 86 0.04 -7.04 9.52
CA ASP A 86 1.16 -7.84 9.00
C ASP A 86 2.46 -7.03 8.97
N MET A 87 2.37 -5.72 8.72
CA MET A 87 3.48 -4.78 8.79
C MET A 87 3.84 -4.33 10.22
N GLY A 88 3.11 -4.81 11.25
CA GLY A 88 3.40 -4.53 12.64
C GLY A 88 2.80 -3.24 13.20
N PHE A 89 1.90 -2.56 12.49
CA PHE A 89 1.31 -1.28 12.90
C PHE A 89 0.20 -1.38 13.96
N SER A 90 0.04 -2.53 14.62
CA SER A 90 -0.98 -2.72 15.64
C SER A 90 -0.92 -1.67 16.76
N ASP A 91 0.26 -1.47 17.31
CA ASP A 91 0.48 -0.53 18.43
C ASP A 91 0.35 0.93 17.95
N ASP A 92 0.78 1.21 16.73
CA ASP A 92 0.66 2.52 16.10
C ASP A 92 -0.81 2.91 15.92
N ILE A 93 -1.64 1.98 15.44
CA ILE A 93 -3.10 2.19 15.31
C ILE A 93 -3.69 2.50 16.68
N MET A 94 -3.36 1.70 17.71
CA MET A 94 -3.88 1.90 19.07
C MET A 94 -3.38 3.21 19.69
N GLN A 95 -2.17 3.65 19.36
CA GLN A 95 -1.66 4.96 19.78
C GLN A 95 -2.47 6.09 19.15
N ILE A 96 -2.73 6.05 17.85
CA ILE A 96 -3.54 7.06 17.12
C ILE A 96 -4.97 7.10 17.68
N VAL A 97 -5.57 5.95 17.93
CA VAL A 97 -6.93 5.85 18.48
C VAL A 97 -7.09 6.63 19.80
N LYS A 98 -6.04 6.77 20.62
CA LYS A 98 -6.06 7.55 21.86
C LYS A 98 -6.26 9.06 21.65
N TYR A 99 -5.91 9.57 20.47
CA TYR A 99 -6.10 10.99 20.11
C TYR A 99 -7.47 11.28 19.50
N LEU A 100 -8.22 10.22 19.16
CA LEU A 100 -9.54 10.36 18.53
C LEU A 100 -10.65 10.51 19.57
N PRO A 101 -11.74 11.23 19.26
CA PRO A 101 -12.89 11.32 20.14
C PRO A 101 -13.56 9.94 20.31
N LYS A 102 -14.22 9.76 21.47
CA LYS A 102 -14.99 8.52 21.72
C LYS A 102 -16.20 8.40 20.79
N GLU A 103 -16.89 9.52 20.56
CA GLU A 103 -18.03 9.61 19.64
C GLU A 103 -17.52 9.83 18.23
N ARG A 104 -17.42 8.76 17.47
CA ARG A 104 -17.03 8.74 16.06
C ARG A 104 -17.56 7.49 15.39
N GLN A 105 -17.72 7.53 14.07
CA GLN A 105 -17.88 6.32 13.28
C GLN A 105 -16.52 5.75 12.92
N THR A 106 -16.28 4.48 13.26
CA THR A 106 -15.07 3.77 12.82
C THR A 106 -15.45 2.76 11.75
N ILE A 107 -14.74 2.78 10.63
CA ILE A 107 -14.95 1.89 9.48
C ILE A 107 -13.64 1.14 9.23
N MET A 108 -13.73 -0.17 9.01
CA MET A 108 -12.56 -1.00 8.76
C MET A 108 -12.78 -1.85 7.51
N PHE A 109 -11.86 -1.72 6.56
CA PHE A 109 -11.77 -2.57 5.38
C PHE A 109 -10.60 -3.53 5.52
N SER A 110 -10.85 -4.80 5.19
CA SER A 110 -9.84 -5.85 5.23
C SER A 110 -10.17 -6.94 4.23
N ALA A 111 -9.16 -7.44 3.51
CA ALA A 111 -9.34 -8.55 2.59
C ALA A 111 -9.47 -9.89 3.33
N THR A 112 -8.85 -10.01 4.51
CA THR A 112 -8.85 -11.21 5.34
C THR A 112 -9.26 -10.90 6.78
N MET A 113 -9.75 -11.90 7.51
CA MET A 113 -10.27 -11.72 8.88
C MET A 113 -9.65 -12.74 9.86
N PRO A 114 -8.30 -12.83 9.96
CA PRO A 114 -7.65 -13.70 10.93
C PRO A 114 -7.94 -13.23 12.38
N ALA A 115 -7.62 -14.05 13.37
CA ALA A 115 -7.91 -13.77 14.78
C ALA A 115 -7.40 -12.41 15.27
N LYS A 116 -6.23 -11.98 14.82
CA LYS A 116 -5.66 -10.65 15.17
C LYS A 116 -6.52 -9.49 14.65
N ILE A 117 -7.03 -9.58 13.42
CA ILE A 117 -7.92 -8.56 12.85
C ILE A 117 -9.26 -8.54 13.57
N GLN A 118 -9.82 -9.72 13.87
CA GLN A 118 -11.05 -9.81 14.68
C GLN A 118 -10.87 -9.17 16.07
N GLN A 119 -9.71 -9.33 16.70
CA GLN A 119 -9.40 -8.71 17.98
C GLN A 119 -9.28 -7.19 17.84
N LEU A 120 -8.58 -6.68 16.85
CA LEU A 120 -8.52 -5.25 16.55
C LEU A 120 -9.92 -4.68 16.35
N ALA A 121 -10.73 -5.33 15.49
CA ALA A 121 -12.10 -4.92 15.21
C ALA A 121 -12.95 -4.81 16.51
N LYS A 122 -12.88 -5.81 17.37
CA LYS A 122 -13.58 -5.79 18.68
C LYS A 122 -13.13 -4.63 19.60
N THR A 123 -11.90 -4.18 19.44
CA THR A 123 -11.33 -3.12 20.29
C THR A 123 -11.71 -1.73 19.81
N ILE A 124 -11.75 -1.50 18.48
CA ILE A 124 -11.90 -0.15 17.92
C ILE A 124 -13.27 0.14 17.33
N LEU A 125 -14.04 -0.89 16.98
CA LEU A 125 -15.39 -0.74 16.41
C LEU A 125 -16.45 -0.78 17.52
N ASN A 126 -17.52 -0.01 17.35
CA ASN A 126 -18.66 0.00 18.25
C ASN A 126 -19.90 -0.50 17.51
N ASN A 127 -20.45 -1.65 17.93
CA ASN A 127 -21.61 -2.29 17.31
C ASN A 127 -21.53 -2.33 15.76
N PRO A 128 -20.45 -2.87 15.17
CA PRO A 128 -20.26 -2.80 13.73
C PRO A 128 -21.28 -3.66 12.97
N VAL A 129 -21.73 -3.16 11.84
CA VAL A 129 -22.38 -3.99 10.82
C VAL A 129 -21.29 -4.66 9.99
N GLU A 130 -21.27 -5.98 9.96
CA GLU A 130 -20.31 -6.73 9.16
C GLU A 130 -20.89 -7.04 7.78
N ILE A 131 -20.22 -6.56 6.74
CA ILE A 131 -20.55 -6.84 5.34
C ILE A 131 -19.49 -7.78 4.77
N LYS A 132 -19.85 -9.04 4.56
CA LYS A 132 -18.97 -10.04 3.94
C LYS A 132 -19.26 -10.11 2.45
N LEU A 133 -18.29 -9.73 1.66
CA LEU A 133 -18.31 -10.08 0.24
C LEU A 133 -17.87 -11.52 0.11
N ALA A 134 -18.59 -12.31 -0.68
CA ALA A 134 -18.19 -13.68 -0.96
C ALA A 134 -16.75 -13.66 -1.51
N VAL A 135 -15.91 -14.57 -1.02
CA VAL A 135 -14.58 -14.79 -1.61
C VAL A 135 -14.85 -15.15 -3.06
N SER A 136 -14.63 -14.23 -3.96
CA SER A 136 -14.89 -14.41 -5.38
C SER A 136 -13.99 -15.55 -5.86
N LYS A 137 -14.57 -16.56 -6.47
CA LYS A 137 -13.80 -17.49 -7.29
C LYS A 137 -12.96 -16.66 -8.25
N PRO A 138 -11.71 -17.04 -8.54
CA PRO A 138 -10.93 -16.36 -9.56
C PRO A 138 -11.79 -16.14 -10.80
N ALA A 139 -11.72 -14.97 -11.42
CA ALA A 139 -12.53 -14.70 -12.60
C ALA A 139 -12.32 -15.87 -13.61
N GLU A 140 -13.38 -16.34 -14.23
CA GLU A 140 -13.34 -17.52 -15.13
C GLU A 140 -12.31 -17.41 -16.25
N LYS A 141 -11.89 -16.18 -16.58
CA LYS A 141 -10.87 -15.90 -17.59
C LYS A 141 -9.42 -15.98 -17.06
N ILE A 142 -9.21 -16.22 -15.75
CA ILE A 142 -7.86 -16.32 -15.16
C ILE A 142 -7.41 -17.77 -15.23
N ILE A 143 -6.39 -18.04 -16.06
CA ILE A 143 -5.72 -19.33 -16.12
C ILE A 143 -4.69 -19.39 -14.99
N GLN A 144 -4.83 -20.37 -14.09
CA GLN A 144 -3.90 -20.61 -13.00
C GLN A 144 -3.11 -21.88 -13.25
N THR A 145 -1.79 -21.78 -13.16
CA THR A 145 -0.87 -22.92 -13.34
C THR A 145 0.08 -23.00 -12.15
N ALA A 146 0.28 -24.20 -11.61
CA ALA A 146 1.22 -24.45 -10.53
C ALA A 146 2.33 -25.41 -10.99
N TYR A 147 3.58 -25.07 -10.66
CA TYR A 147 4.75 -25.90 -10.92
C TYR A 147 5.33 -26.42 -9.60
N ILE A 148 5.40 -27.74 -9.45
CA ILE A 148 6.10 -28.37 -8.32
C ILE A 148 7.58 -28.48 -8.68
N CYS A 149 8.43 -27.76 -7.95
CA CYS A 149 9.86 -27.67 -8.27
C CYS A 149 10.71 -27.39 -7.02
N TYR A 150 12.00 -27.73 -7.10
CA TYR A 150 12.97 -27.27 -6.11
C TYR A 150 13.39 -25.83 -6.35
N GLU A 151 13.86 -25.14 -5.30
CA GLU A 151 14.26 -23.73 -5.36
C GLU A 151 15.22 -23.44 -6.53
N ARG A 152 16.24 -24.29 -6.71
CA ARG A 152 17.25 -24.14 -7.80
C ARG A 152 16.67 -24.27 -9.22
N GLN A 153 15.46 -24.82 -9.38
CA GLN A 153 14.81 -25.02 -10.68
C GLN A 153 13.93 -23.83 -11.07
N LYS A 154 13.51 -23.01 -10.10
CA LYS A 154 12.57 -21.89 -10.33
C LYS A 154 13.05 -20.94 -11.42
N LEU A 155 14.31 -20.53 -11.38
CA LEU A 155 14.84 -19.60 -12.35
C LEU A 155 14.81 -20.17 -13.77
N GLY A 156 15.19 -21.43 -13.96
CA GLY A 156 15.14 -22.11 -15.26
C GLY A 156 13.71 -22.25 -15.77
N ILE A 157 12.76 -22.59 -14.90
CA ILE A 157 11.33 -22.68 -15.28
C ILE A 157 10.82 -21.30 -15.74
N ILE A 158 11.08 -20.24 -14.96
CA ILE A 158 10.66 -18.91 -15.34
C ILE A 158 11.29 -18.48 -16.67
N GLN A 159 12.57 -18.74 -16.89
CA GLN A 159 13.23 -18.43 -18.15
C GLN A 159 12.60 -19.17 -19.34
N SER A 160 12.27 -20.46 -19.18
CA SER A 160 11.64 -21.24 -20.25
C SER A 160 10.24 -20.74 -20.62
N LEU A 161 9.49 -20.17 -19.67
CA LEU A 161 8.17 -19.59 -19.95
C LEU A 161 8.24 -18.35 -20.84
N PHE A 162 9.38 -17.66 -20.88
CA PHE A 162 9.58 -16.42 -21.64
C PHE A 162 10.54 -16.56 -22.82
N GLN A 163 11.04 -17.76 -23.12
CA GLN A 163 12.05 -17.99 -24.14
C GLN A 163 11.57 -17.62 -25.53
N ASP A 164 10.31 -17.91 -25.85
CA ASP A 164 9.70 -17.70 -27.16
C ASP A 164 8.55 -16.68 -27.14
N GLN A 165 8.38 -15.95 -26.05
CA GLN A 165 7.29 -15.02 -25.87
C GLN A 165 7.80 -13.62 -25.51
N THR A 166 7.22 -12.61 -26.14
CA THR A 166 7.39 -11.21 -25.74
C THR A 166 6.15 -10.80 -24.94
N PRO A 167 6.19 -10.87 -23.63
CA PRO A 167 5.00 -10.56 -22.83
C PRO A 167 4.67 -9.07 -22.92
N GLU A 168 3.39 -8.74 -23.04
CA GLU A 168 2.95 -7.34 -23.04
C GLU A 168 3.07 -6.72 -21.65
N ARG A 169 2.63 -7.44 -20.63
CA ARG A 169 2.62 -7.00 -19.21
C ARG A 169 2.74 -8.18 -18.28
N VAL A 170 3.78 -8.20 -17.46
CA VAL A 170 4.02 -9.26 -16.47
C VAL A 170 4.49 -8.66 -15.15
N ILE A 171 3.97 -9.17 -14.04
CA ILE A 171 4.50 -8.91 -12.71
C ILE A 171 4.97 -10.24 -12.12
N ILE A 172 6.20 -10.26 -11.61
CA ILE A 172 6.80 -11.41 -10.95
C ILE A 172 7.07 -11.04 -9.50
N PHE A 173 6.40 -11.72 -8.57
CA PHE A 173 6.71 -11.56 -7.16
C PHE A 173 7.78 -12.55 -6.72
N ALA A 174 8.77 -12.04 -5.99
CA ALA A 174 9.87 -12.83 -5.44
C ALA A 174 9.97 -12.61 -3.91
N SER A 175 10.34 -13.66 -3.18
CA SER A 175 10.34 -13.68 -1.71
C SER A 175 11.41 -12.78 -1.06
N SER A 176 12.35 -12.25 -1.81
CA SER A 176 13.41 -11.37 -1.29
C SER A 176 14.01 -10.47 -2.36
N LYS A 177 14.60 -9.35 -1.93
CA LYS A 177 15.31 -8.42 -2.82
C LYS A 177 16.47 -9.08 -3.58
N LEU A 178 17.13 -10.07 -2.98
CA LEU A 178 18.20 -10.83 -3.65
C LEU A 178 17.64 -11.62 -4.82
N LYS A 179 16.47 -12.26 -4.65
CA LYS A 179 15.79 -12.99 -5.72
C LYS A 179 15.26 -12.05 -6.81
N VAL A 180 14.78 -10.88 -6.44
CA VAL A 180 14.41 -9.84 -7.42
C VAL A 180 15.60 -9.50 -8.31
N LYS A 181 16.78 -9.21 -7.71
CA LYS A 181 18.00 -8.88 -8.47
C LYS A 181 18.48 -10.04 -9.34
N GLU A 182 18.43 -11.27 -8.82
CA GLU A 182 18.82 -12.49 -9.56
C GLU A 182 17.96 -12.68 -10.81
N VAL A 183 16.64 -12.65 -10.66
CA VAL A 183 15.70 -12.81 -11.78
C VAL A 183 15.80 -11.65 -12.77
N THR A 184 15.96 -10.41 -12.28
CA THR A 184 16.16 -9.23 -13.13
C THR A 184 17.42 -9.38 -14.01
N GLN A 185 18.53 -9.80 -13.44
CA GLN A 185 19.76 -10.02 -14.21
C GLN A 185 19.62 -11.11 -15.28
N ALA A 186 18.93 -12.21 -14.92
CA ALA A 186 18.65 -13.29 -15.85
C ALA A 186 17.84 -12.80 -17.05
N PHE A 187 16.78 -12.02 -16.80
CA PHE A 187 15.90 -11.48 -17.83
C PHE A 187 16.58 -10.39 -18.68
N LYS A 188 17.43 -9.55 -18.10
CA LYS A 188 18.29 -8.61 -18.86
C LYS A 188 19.22 -9.33 -19.84
N ARG A 189 19.78 -10.50 -19.45
CA ARG A 189 20.60 -11.34 -20.35
C ARG A 189 19.78 -11.91 -21.52
N MET A 190 18.48 -12.13 -21.32
CA MET A 190 17.54 -12.52 -22.37
C MET A 190 17.07 -11.33 -23.22
N LYS A 191 17.59 -10.12 -23.00
CA LYS A 191 17.23 -8.87 -23.69
C LYS A 191 15.77 -8.47 -23.52
N LEU A 192 15.14 -8.86 -22.40
CA LEU A 192 13.79 -8.46 -22.05
C LEU A 192 13.77 -7.09 -21.34
N ASN A 193 12.74 -6.29 -21.60
CA ASN A 193 12.53 -5.00 -20.92
C ASN A 193 11.99 -5.21 -19.51
N VAL A 194 12.89 -5.21 -18.54
CA VAL A 194 12.58 -5.55 -17.16
C VAL A 194 12.95 -4.43 -16.18
N GLY A 195 12.08 -4.18 -15.22
CA GLY A 195 12.30 -3.32 -14.05
C GLY A 195 12.28 -4.12 -12.76
N GLU A 196 13.05 -3.67 -11.77
CA GLU A 196 13.08 -4.28 -10.43
C GLU A 196 12.50 -3.32 -9.39
N MET A 197 11.78 -3.87 -8.40
CA MET A 197 11.19 -3.08 -7.33
C MET A 197 11.36 -3.78 -5.97
N HIS A 198 12.05 -3.12 -5.04
CA HIS A 198 12.35 -3.64 -3.71
C HIS A 198 12.69 -2.52 -2.73
N SER A 199 12.83 -2.84 -1.45
CA SER A 199 13.03 -1.88 -0.35
C SER A 199 14.28 -1.01 -0.43
N ASP A 200 15.31 -1.41 -1.21
CA ASP A 200 16.54 -0.62 -1.35
C ASP A 200 16.37 0.58 -2.30
N LEU A 201 15.26 0.67 -3.03
CA LEU A 201 15.00 1.78 -3.95
C LEU A 201 14.42 2.97 -3.21
N GLU A 202 14.89 4.17 -3.58
CA GLU A 202 14.29 5.42 -3.16
C GLU A 202 12.87 5.59 -3.72
N GLN A 203 12.02 6.35 -3.02
CA GLN A 203 10.63 6.54 -3.42
C GLN A 203 10.49 7.08 -4.86
N SER A 204 11.32 8.04 -5.25
CA SER A 204 11.36 8.59 -6.61
C SER A 204 11.67 7.55 -7.67
N GLN A 205 12.59 6.60 -7.38
CA GLN A 205 12.94 5.51 -8.27
C GLN A 205 11.76 4.54 -8.45
N ARG A 206 11.05 4.19 -7.36
CA ARG A 206 9.86 3.33 -7.41
C ARG A 206 8.77 3.97 -8.28
N GLU A 207 8.48 5.24 -8.06
CA GLU A 207 7.51 5.99 -8.86
C GLU A 207 7.88 6.03 -10.33
N GLN A 208 9.17 6.21 -10.65
CA GLN A 208 9.65 6.18 -12.03
C GLN A 208 9.43 4.82 -12.67
N ILE A 209 9.84 3.73 -12.00
CA ILE A 209 9.68 2.36 -12.49
C ILE A 209 8.20 2.04 -12.73
N MET A 210 7.31 2.46 -11.82
CA MET A 210 5.87 2.29 -12.00
C MET A 210 5.33 3.07 -13.20
N ARG A 211 5.80 4.30 -13.42
CA ARG A 211 5.43 5.08 -14.63
C ARG A 211 5.91 4.37 -15.90
N GLU A 212 7.13 3.87 -15.92
CA GLU A 212 7.70 3.14 -17.06
C GLU A 212 6.95 1.83 -17.32
N PHE A 213 6.56 1.11 -16.29
CA PHE A 213 5.74 -0.10 -16.40
C PHE A 213 4.33 0.23 -16.91
N LYS A 214 3.68 1.26 -16.36
CA LYS A 214 2.35 1.70 -16.82
C LYS A 214 2.36 2.19 -18.28
N SER A 215 3.42 2.85 -18.72
CA SER A 215 3.58 3.33 -20.09
C SER A 215 4.01 2.26 -21.09
N GLY A 216 4.40 1.05 -20.64
CA GLY A 216 4.88 -0.03 -21.50
C GLY A 216 6.35 0.08 -21.94
N ARG A 217 7.11 1.00 -21.34
CA ARG A 217 8.58 1.02 -21.52
C ARG A 217 9.25 -0.16 -20.83
N ILE A 218 8.67 -0.62 -19.73
CA ILE A 218 9.01 -1.85 -19.06
C ILE A 218 7.84 -2.81 -19.21
N ASN A 219 8.10 -4.01 -19.71
CA ASN A 219 7.09 -5.05 -19.92
C ASN A 219 6.98 -5.99 -18.72
N ILE A 220 8.09 -6.21 -18.03
CA ILE A 220 8.18 -7.14 -16.88
C ILE A 220 8.63 -6.36 -15.65
N LEU A 221 7.81 -6.40 -14.61
CA LEU A 221 8.14 -5.85 -13.30
C LEU A 221 8.41 -6.99 -12.33
N ILE A 222 9.60 -7.00 -11.71
CA ILE A 222 9.99 -8.00 -10.71
C ILE A 222 10.04 -7.29 -9.35
N ALA A 223 9.23 -7.74 -8.41
CA ALA A 223 9.06 -7.05 -7.13
C ALA A 223 9.04 -8.01 -5.94
N THR A 224 9.33 -7.49 -4.75
CA THR A 224 8.90 -8.14 -3.51
C THR A 224 7.44 -7.81 -3.23
N ASP A 225 6.77 -8.60 -2.41
CA ASP A 225 5.37 -8.39 -1.98
C ASP A 225 5.19 -7.18 -1.06
N ILE A 226 6.27 -6.66 -0.49
CA ILE A 226 6.30 -5.49 0.39
C ILE A 226 7.07 -4.37 -0.33
N VAL A 227 6.36 -3.62 -1.13
CA VAL A 227 6.91 -2.42 -1.80
C VAL A 227 5.89 -1.31 -1.72
#